data_8510f3b1e0302672312992f58238788a
#
_entry.id   8510f3b1e0302672312992f58238788a
#
_cell.length_a   1.000
_cell.length_b   1.000
_cell.length_c   1.000
_cell.angle_alpha   90.00
_cell.angle_beta   90.00
_cell.angle_gamma   90.00
#
_symmetry.space_group_name_H-M   'P 1'
#
loop_
_entity.id
_entity.type
_entity.pdbx_description
1 polymer ?
#
loop_
_entity_poly.entity_id
_entity_poly.type
_entity_poly.pdbx_seq_one_letter_code
_entity_poly.pdbx_strand_id
1 'polypeptide(L)'
;MITDTPVRYYPLGEKAAHLVGYVQNVTAEDLEEHKGEGYLPDSVIGRGGMEGLFEKELKGQNGRIISIVTSQGEEKQVLAAIPRIDGQDITLTIDSSLQELVYDTFRDSKSCTVAMNPYTGEGLALVNTPSYDNNDFILGMSEETWTGLNEDERKPMLNRFRQRFAPGSSFKPITGVIGLTAGVLTPDENFGEDAAGLSWQKDAGWGGYHVTTLHGYSPVNLKNAYIYSDNIYFAKAALKIGYDDFMAGLDRLGFNQKLPFEISVAESQYSNADRIETEIQLADSGYGQGQVLVNPIHLASLYTMFPNQGKVLKPYLVYKDTPVPEIWIEDACTQETAETVEDAMKAVISSEHGTGHAAMRSDITLAGKTGTAEIKASKEDTSGTELGWFAVYTADKDIQKPVLMVSMVEDVKNAGGSGLVVRKSRDVLGAYIPSGQ
;
A
#
# COMPACT_ATOMS: atom_id res chain seq x y z
N MET A 1 -31.68 37.35 -4.69
CA MET A 1 -32.37 36.13 -5.14
C MET A 1 -31.52 34.99 -4.58
N ILE A 2 -32.12 34.07 -3.85
CA ILE A 2 -31.42 32.85 -3.38
C ILE A 2 -31.72 31.79 -4.43
N THR A 3 -30.69 31.19 -5.00
CA THR A 3 -30.83 30.11 -5.99
C THR A 3 -30.13 28.88 -5.46
N ASP A 4 -30.77 27.71 -5.61
CA ASP A 4 -30.15 26.43 -5.29
C ASP A 4 -29.20 26.03 -6.43
N THR A 5 -27.99 25.69 -6.08
CA THR A 5 -26.97 25.20 -7.03
C THR A 5 -26.59 23.78 -6.61
N PRO A 6 -26.70 22.77 -7.50
CA PRO A 6 -26.24 21.41 -7.19
C PRO A 6 -24.70 21.42 -7.06
N VAL A 7 -24.20 20.76 -6.02
CA VAL A 7 -22.78 20.61 -5.75
C VAL A 7 -22.43 19.14 -5.60
N ARG A 8 -21.18 18.78 -5.86
CA ARG A 8 -20.65 17.44 -5.58
C ARG A 8 -20.68 17.20 -4.06
N TYR A 9 -21.09 16.02 -3.65
CA TYR A 9 -21.09 15.57 -2.28
C TYR A 9 -20.37 14.22 -2.14
N TYR A 10 -19.51 14.09 -1.14
CA TYR A 10 -18.70 12.90 -0.85
C TYR A 10 -19.20 12.22 0.42
N PRO A 11 -20.00 11.14 0.31
CA PRO A 11 -20.62 10.50 1.48
C PRO A 11 -19.61 9.92 2.47
N LEU A 12 -18.44 9.46 2.00
CA LEU A 12 -17.39 8.90 2.86
C LEU A 12 -16.47 9.97 3.48
N GLY A 13 -16.51 11.21 2.98
CA GLY A 13 -15.72 12.32 3.50
C GLY A 13 -14.25 11.94 3.72
N GLU A 14 -13.75 12.19 4.94
CA GLU A 14 -12.36 11.92 5.33
C GLU A 14 -11.94 10.45 5.16
N LYS A 15 -12.88 9.50 5.20
CA LYS A 15 -12.58 8.06 5.11
C LYS A 15 -12.07 7.63 3.73
N ALA A 16 -12.37 8.41 2.68
CA ALA A 16 -11.99 8.08 1.31
C ALA A 16 -11.37 9.27 0.55
N ALA A 17 -11.09 10.40 1.21
CA ALA A 17 -10.68 11.63 0.55
C ALA A 17 -9.45 11.48 -0.35
N HIS A 18 -8.41 10.79 0.11
CA HIS A 18 -7.20 10.56 -0.69
C HIS A 18 -7.40 9.63 -1.89
N LEU A 19 -8.39 8.72 -1.81
CA LEU A 19 -8.76 7.84 -2.91
C LEU A 19 -9.62 8.57 -3.92
N VAL A 20 -10.69 9.21 -3.44
CA VAL A 20 -11.69 9.85 -4.31
C VAL A 20 -11.19 11.17 -4.88
N GLY A 21 -10.46 11.95 -4.08
CA GLY A 21 -10.13 13.33 -4.44
C GLY A 21 -11.33 14.27 -4.20
N TYR A 22 -11.33 15.40 -4.90
CA TYR A 22 -12.41 16.40 -4.83
C TYR A 22 -12.47 17.19 -6.13
N VAL A 23 -13.58 17.86 -6.39
CA VAL A 23 -13.70 18.85 -7.46
C VAL A 23 -13.53 20.26 -6.88
N GLN A 24 -13.02 21.17 -7.68
CA GLN A 24 -12.80 22.57 -7.33
C GLN A 24 -13.12 23.45 -8.54
N ASN A 25 -13.47 24.70 -8.31
CA ASN A 25 -13.64 25.66 -9.40
C ASN A 25 -12.36 25.78 -10.23
N VAL A 26 -12.50 25.85 -11.54
CA VAL A 26 -11.37 26.07 -12.45
C VAL A 26 -10.70 27.41 -12.15
N THR A 27 -9.38 27.42 -12.25
CA THR A 27 -8.54 28.61 -12.18
C THR A 27 -8.32 29.18 -13.58
N ALA A 28 -7.74 30.38 -13.66
CA ALA A 28 -7.31 30.95 -14.96
C ALA A 28 -6.24 30.07 -15.66
N GLU A 29 -5.40 29.41 -14.86
CA GLU A 29 -4.37 28.48 -15.37
C GLU A 29 -5.02 27.22 -15.95
N ASP A 30 -6.01 26.63 -15.26
CA ASP A 30 -6.77 25.48 -15.79
C ASP A 30 -7.45 25.81 -17.11
N LEU A 31 -8.03 27.00 -17.25
CA LEU A 31 -8.69 27.43 -18.48
C LEU A 31 -7.72 27.57 -19.66
N GLU A 32 -6.47 27.96 -19.40
CA GLU A 32 -5.45 28.06 -20.44
C GLU A 32 -4.88 26.67 -20.77
N GLU A 33 -4.60 25.83 -19.76
CA GLU A 33 -4.05 24.49 -19.93
C GLU A 33 -5.02 23.56 -20.66
N HIS A 34 -6.33 23.65 -20.34
CA HIS A 34 -7.43 22.87 -20.91
C HIS A 34 -8.19 23.61 -22.00
N LYS A 35 -7.54 24.52 -22.71
CA LYS A 35 -8.18 25.31 -23.77
C LYS A 35 -8.77 24.45 -24.86
N GLY A 36 -10.06 24.67 -25.13
CA GLY A 36 -10.83 23.90 -26.13
C GLY A 36 -11.47 22.62 -25.60
N GLU A 37 -11.25 22.26 -24.35
CA GLU A 37 -11.85 21.08 -23.71
C GLU A 37 -13.24 21.36 -23.11
N GLY A 38 -13.78 22.58 -23.31
CA GLY A 38 -15.16 22.92 -22.96
C GLY A 38 -15.36 23.45 -21.54
N TYR A 39 -14.28 23.79 -20.82
CA TYR A 39 -14.39 24.48 -19.53
C TYR A 39 -14.79 25.94 -19.71
N LEU A 40 -15.64 26.39 -18.80
CA LEU A 40 -16.09 27.76 -18.64
C LEU A 40 -15.57 28.31 -17.28
N PRO A 41 -15.53 29.64 -17.05
CA PRO A 41 -15.06 30.21 -15.80
C PRO A 41 -15.79 29.75 -14.53
N ASP A 42 -17.00 29.22 -14.67
CA ASP A 42 -17.84 28.68 -13.60
C ASP A 42 -17.83 27.12 -13.54
N SER A 43 -17.00 26.48 -14.37
CA SER A 43 -16.84 25.03 -14.35
C SER A 43 -16.08 24.57 -13.12
N VAL A 44 -16.23 23.29 -12.79
CA VAL A 44 -15.40 22.59 -11.81
C VAL A 44 -14.50 21.58 -12.52
N ILE A 45 -13.38 21.24 -11.88
CA ILE A 45 -12.40 20.26 -12.36
C ILE A 45 -11.97 19.35 -11.22
N GLY A 46 -11.78 18.07 -11.48
CA GLY A 46 -11.31 17.08 -10.51
C GLY A 46 -9.86 17.30 -10.07
N ARG A 47 -9.63 17.23 -8.75
CA ARG A 47 -8.31 17.40 -8.12
C ARG A 47 -7.91 16.13 -7.38
N GLY A 48 -6.90 15.46 -7.89
CA GLY A 48 -6.37 14.24 -7.29
C GLY A 48 -7.36 13.07 -7.28
N GLY A 49 -6.93 11.94 -6.75
CA GLY A 49 -7.77 10.74 -6.61
C GLY A 49 -8.47 10.33 -7.90
N MET A 50 -9.65 9.74 -7.75
CA MET A 50 -10.49 9.29 -8.86
C MET A 50 -11.10 10.48 -9.62
N GLU A 51 -11.45 11.56 -8.93
CA GLU A 51 -11.99 12.76 -9.59
C GLU A 51 -11.01 13.33 -10.63
N GLY A 52 -9.73 13.45 -10.27
CA GLY A 52 -8.72 13.92 -11.23
C GLY A 52 -8.32 12.87 -12.26
N LEU A 53 -8.30 11.60 -11.90
CA LEU A 53 -7.92 10.50 -12.80
C LEU A 53 -8.94 10.30 -13.91
N PHE A 54 -10.23 10.38 -13.60
CA PHE A 54 -11.34 10.13 -14.51
C PHE A 54 -12.09 11.42 -14.89
N GLU A 55 -11.41 12.57 -14.82
CA GLU A 55 -12.02 13.87 -15.14
C GLU A 55 -12.70 13.88 -16.52
N LYS A 56 -12.10 13.26 -17.52
CA LYS A 56 -12.65 13.23 -18.90
C LYS A 56 -13.96 12.47 -18.98
N GLU A 57 -14.07 11.36 -18.26
CA GLU A 57 -15.24 10.50 -18.19
C GLU A 57 -16.33 11.15 -17.34
N LEU A 58 -15.96 11.70 -16.18
CA LEU A 58 -16.89 12.25 -15.18
C LEU A 58 -17.50 13.60 -15.59
N LYS A 59 -16.75 14.43 -16.31
CA LYS A 59 -17.14 15.81 -16.65
C LYS A 59 -18.33 15.91 -17.59
N GLY A 60 -18.47 15.00 -18.57
CA GLY A 60 -19.42 15.11 -19.65
C GLY A 60 -19.12 16.24 -20.65
N GLN A 61 -20.10 16.67 -21.44
CA GLN A 61 -19.95 17.71 -22.44
C GLN A 61 -21.11 18.69 -22.38
N ASN A 62 -20.79 19.99 -22.38
CA ASN A 62 -21.78 21.06 -22.38
C ASN A 62 -22.55 21.09 -23.71
N GLY A 63 -23.90 21.14 -23.63
CA GLY A 63 -24.75 21.46 -24.76
C GLY A 63 -24.57 22.94 -25.16
N ARG A 64 -24.97 23.24 -26.43
CA ARG A 64 -24.94 24.61 -26.95
C ARG A 64 -26.20 24.85 -27.75
N ILE A 65 -26.78 26.03 -27.56
CA ILE A 65 -28.00 26.47 -28.32
C ILE A 65 -27.68 27.83 -28.94
N ILE A 66 -27.98 27.95 -30.22
CA ILE A 66 -27.98 29.23 -30.92
C ILE A 66 -29.47 29.57 -31.19
N SER A 67 -29.93 30.64 -30.59
CA SER A 67 -31.32 31.08 -30.77
C SER A 67 -31.42 32.56 -31.12
N ILE A 68 -32.47 32.95 -31.80
CA ILE A 68 -32.87 34.33 -31.99
C ILE A 68 -33.70 34.75 -30.77
N VAL A 69 -33.27 35.82 -30.10
CA VAL A 69 -33.98 36.37 -28.93
C VAL A 69 -34.51 37.77 -29.23
N THR A 70 -35.58 38.16 -28.54
CA THR A 70 -36.10 39.53 -28.57
C THR A 70 -35.15 40.48 -27.84
N SER A 71 -35.36 41.79 -27.96
CA SER A 71 -34.65 42.80 -27.15
C SER A 71 -34.91 42.66 -25.63
N GLN A 72 -35.91 41.91 -25.24
CA GLN A 72 -36.28 41.60 -23.86
C GLN A 72 -35.75 40.25 -23.38
N GLY A 73 -34.98 39.51 -24.23
CA GLY A 73 -34.36 38.23 -23.89
C GLY A 73 -35.26 37.00 -24.09
N GLU A 74 -36.48 37.16 -24.67
CA GLU A 74 -37.39 36.04 -24.96
C GLU A 74 -36.90 35.30 -26.21
N GLU A 75 -36.80 33.96 -26.12
CA GLU A 75 -36.44 33.12 -27.27
C GLU A 75 -37.56 33.09 -28.31
N LYS A 76 -37.21 33.46 -29.55
CA LYS A 76 -38.14 33.43 -30.69
C LYS A 76 -37.99 32.17 -31.53
N GLN A 77 -36.74 31.74 -31.75
CA GLN A 77 -36.46 30.60 -32.62
C GLN A 77 -35.11 30.00 -32.28
N VAL A 78 -35.03 28.69 -32.14
CA VAL A 78 -33.78 27.94 -32.09
C VAL A 78 -33.28 27.73 -33.51
N LEU A 79 -32.04 28.18 -33.81
CA LEU A 79 -31.44 28.01 -35.12
C LEU A 79 -30.60 26.73 -35.19
N ALA A 80 -29.91 26.38 -34.08
CA ALA A 80 -29.11 25.15 -33.94
C ALA A 80 -29.02 24.78 -32.46
N ALA A 81 -28.98 23.50 -32.19
CA ALA A 81 -28.75 22.96 -30.83
C ALA A 81 -27.82 21.75 -30.89
N ILE A 82 -26.88 21.68 -30.00
CA ILE A 82 -26.10 20.49 -29.67
C ILE A 82 -26.55 20.08 -28.26
N PRO A 83 -27.06 18.87 -28.05
CA PRO A 83 -27.47 18.42 -26.73
C PRO A 83 -26.26 18.27 -25.81
N ARG A 84 -26.45 18.45 -24.49
CA ARG A 84 -25.45 18.08 -23.50
C ARG A 84 -25.29 16.56 -23.48
N ILE A 85 -24.11 16.11 -23.11
CA ILE A 85 -23.80 14.71 -22.82
C ILE A 85 -23.40 14.65 -21.36
N ASP A 86 -24.12 13.86 -20.56
CA ASP A 86 -23.79 13.68 -19.14
C ASP A 86 -22.51 12.87 -19.01
N GLY A 87 -21.76 13.07 -17.90
CA GLY A 87 -20.59 12.29 -17.58
C GLY A 87 -20.93 10.83 -17.34
N GLN A 88 -19.92 9.99 -17.38
CA GLN A 88 -20.06 8.55 -17.14
C GLN A 88 -19.81 8.25 -15.66
N ASP A 89 -20.59 7.32 -15.12
CA ASP A 89 -20.34 6.79 -13.79
C ASP A 89 -19.12 5.86 -13.79
N ILE A 90 -18.27 6.00 -12.79
CA ILE A 90 -17.12 5.11 -12.57
C ILE A 90 -17.40 4.29 -11.32
N THR A 91 -17.52 2.98 -11.48
CA THR A 91 -17.66 2.04 -10.37
C THR A 91 -16.30 1.49 -9.99
N LEU A 92 -15.98 1.52 -8.70
CA LEU A 92 -14.72 1.01 -8.16
C LEU A 92 -14.93 -0.35 -7.47
N THR A 93 -13.84 -1.11 -7.33
CA THR A 93 -13.80 -2.39 -6.60
C THR A 93 -13.82 -2.21 -5.07
N ILE A 94 -13.79 -0.98 -4.60
CA ILE A 94 -13.72 -0.63 -3.17
C ILE A 94 -14.96 -1.13 -2.43
N ASP A 95 -14.73 -1.92 -1.38
CA ASP A 95 -15.74 -2.24 -0.38
C ASP A 95 -15.83 -1.08 0.62
N SER A 96 -16.90 -0.29 0.51
CA SER A 96 -17.08 0.90 1.35
C SER A 96 -17.12 0.55 2.84
N SER A 97 -17.65 -0.63 3.20
CA SER A 97 -17.70 -1.09 4.60
C SER A 97 -16.28 -1.38 5.13
N LEU A 98 -15.44 -2.00 4.31
CA LEU A 98 -14.04 -2.25 4.68
C LEU A 98 -13.25 -0.94 4.74
N GLN A 99 -13.46 -0.03 3.77
CA GLN A 99 -12.83 1.30 3.75
C GLN A 99 -13.10 2.06 5.05
N GLU A 100 -14.39 2.14 5.46
CA GLU A 100 -14.80 2.80 6.69
C GLU A 100 -14.24 2.10 7.92
N LEU A 101 -14.35 0.77 8.00
CA LEU A 101 -13.87 -0.03 9.12
C LEU A 101 -12.35 0.16 9.35
N VAL A 102 -11.57 0.15 8.27
CA VAL A 102 -10.13 0.38 8.34
C VAL A 102 -9.86 1.81 8.82
N TYR A 103 -10.53 2.81 8.25
CA TYR A 103 -10.36 4.19 8.68
C TYR A 103 -10.66 4.36 10.18
N ASP A 104 -11.82 3.89 10.64
CA ASP A 104 -12.25 4.03 12.04
C ASP A 104 -11.30 3.29 13.01
N THR A 105 -10.76 2.13 12.61
CA THR A 105 -9.80 1.37 13.42
C THR A 105 -8.44 2.06 13.54
N PHE A 106 -7.97 2.72 12.47
CA PHE A 106 -6.64 3.34 12.44
C PHE A 106 -6.65 4.86 12.66
N ARG A 107 -7.82 5.50 12.84
CA ARG A 107 -8.00 6.97 12.85
C ARG A 107 -7.07 7.74 13.80
N ASP A 108 -6.67 7.13 14.92
CA ASP A 108 -5.80 7.75 15.92
C ASP A 108 -4.30 7.59 15.61
N SER A 109 -3.98 6.97 14.48
CA SER A 109 -2.61 6.67 14.06
C SER A 109 -2.24 7.48 12.81
N LYS A 110 -0.95 7.71 12.59
CA LYS A 110 -0.43 8.09 11.29
C LYS A 110 -0.23 6.82 10.50
N SER A 111 -1.13 6.47 9.59
CA SER A 111 -1.12 5.15 8.95
C SER A 111 -1.51 5.15 7.49
N CYS A 112 -1.17 4.03 6.86
CA CYS A 112 -1.65 3.64 5.55
C CYS A 112 -2.04 2.17 5.57
N THR A 113 -3.24 1.84 5.08
CA THR A 113 -3.66 0.46 4.84
C THR A 113 -4.12 0.30 3.40
N VAL A 114 -3.54 -0.70 2.75
CA VAL A 114 -3.96 -1.21 1.44
C VAL A 114 -4.61 -2.56 1.68
N ALA A 115 -5.86 -2.72 1.28
CA ALA A 115 -6.53 -4.01 1.25
C ALA A 115 -6.89 -4.38 -0.18
N MET A 116 -6.68 -5.65 -0.54
CA MET A 116 -7.02 -6.17 -1.86
C MET A 116 -7.49 -7.62 -1.77
N ASN A 117 -8.19 -8.07 -2.80
CA ASN A 117 -8.51 -9.48 -2.95
C ASN A 117 -7.24 -10.22 -3.41
N PRO A 118 -6.70 -11.17 -2.62
CA PRO A 118 -5.44 -11.85 -2.95
C PRO A 118 -5.53 -12.75 -4.18
N TYR A 119 -6.73 -13.08 -4.67
CA TYR A 119 -6.96 -14.00 -5.80
C TYR A 119 -7.39 -13.32 -7.09
N THR A 120 -7.85 -12.06 -7.02
CA THR A 120 -8.32 -11.31 -8.21
C THR A 120 -7.52 -10.05 -8.50
N GLY A 121 -6.81 -9.50 -7.50
CA GLY A 121 -6.10 -8.23 -7.60
C GLY A 121 -6.97 -6.99 -7.41
N GLU A 122 -8.27 -7.15 -7.11
CA GLU A 122 -9.18 -6.04 -6.80
C GLU A 122 -8.72 -5.27 -5.57
N GLY A 123 -8.55 -3.96 -5.69
CA GLY A 123 -8.34 -3.08 -4.55
C GLY A 123 -9.63 -2.92 -3.77
N LEU A 124 -9.67 -3.37 -2.51
CA LEU A 124 -10.86 -3.36 -1.65
C LEU A 124 -10.91 -2.16 -0.71
N ALA A 125 -9.75 -1.65 -0.28
CA ALA A 125 -9.64 -0.42 0.50
C ALA A 125 -8.27 0.23 0.33
N LEU A 126 -8.25 1.56 0.25
CA LEU A 126 -7.04 2.39 0.26
C LEU A 126 -7.23 3.52 1.26
N VAL A 127 -6.66 3.37 2.45
CA VAL A 127 -6.93 4.25 3.58
C VAL A 127 -5.66 4.93 4.05
N ASN A 128 -5.75 6.24 4.28
CA ASN A 128 -4.74 7.03 4.98
C ASN A 128 -5.35 7.63 6.26
N THR A 129 -4.58 7.66 7.33
CA THR A 129 -4.92 8.38 8.55
C THR A 129 -3.72 9.18 9.07
N PRO A 130 -3.94 10.39 9.62
CA PRO A 130 -5.18 11.15 9.48
C PRO A 130 -5.46 11.52 8.03
N SER A 131 -6.67 12.03 7.77
CA SER A 131 -7.12 12.49 6.46
C SER A 131 -7.81 13.84 6.60
N TYR A 132 -8.39 14.34 5.52
CA TYR A 132 -9.17 15.57 5.43
C TYR A 132 -10.58 15.26 4.90
N ASP A 133 -11.56 16.14 5.17
CA ASP A 133 -12.87 16.01 4.52
C ASP A 133 -12.84 16.70 3.16
N ASN A 134 -13.03 15.95 2.10
CA ASN A 134 -13.03 16.48 0.74
C ASN A 134 -14.27 17.35 0.44
N ASN A 135 -15.35 17.28 1.24
CA ASN A 135 -16.47 18.21 1.14
C ASN A 135 -16.09 19.64 1.48
N ASP A 136 -15.10 19.87 2.37
CA ASP A 136 -14.64 21.20 2.75
C ASP A 136 -14.09 22.00 1.55
N PHE A 137 -13.52 21.32 0.55
CA PHE A 137 -13.01 21.96 -0.67
C PHE A 137 -14.11 22.47 -1.59
N ILE A 138 -15.35 21.97 -1.45
CA ILE A 138 -16.50 22.36 -2.26
C ILE A 138 -17.36 23.36 -1.52
N LEU A 139 -17.63 23.11 -0.25
CA LEU A 139 -18.53 23.95 0.56
C LEU A 139 -17.86 25.22 1.07
N GLY A 140 -16.56 25.31 0.91
CA GLY A 140 -15.73 26.38 1.42
C GLY A 140 -15.12 26.03 2.76
N MET A 141 -13.80 26.06 2.83
CA MET A 141 -13.00 25.77 4.01
C MET A 141 -12.72 27.08 4.78
N SER A 142 -12.87 27.08 6.10
CA SER A 142 -12.45 28.19 6.93
C SER A 142 -10.93 28.32 6.96
N GLU A 143 -10.41 29.53 7.20
CA GLU A 143 -8.97 29.74 7.38
C GLU A 143 -8.42 28.93 8.55
N GLU A 144 -9.19 28.75 9.62
CA GLU A 144 -8.84 27.92 10.78
C GLU A 144 -8.69 26.44 10.39
N THR A 145 -9.65 25.90 9.63
CA THR A 145 -9.59 24.50 9.14
C THR A 145 -8.39 24.30 8.20
N TRP A 146 -8.19 25.24 7.26
CA TRP A 146 -7.06 25.18 6.33
C TRP A 146 -5.71 25.22 7.05
N THR A 147 -5.56 26.16 8.00
CA THR A 147 -4.36 26.28 8.82
C THR A 147 -4.13 25.01 9.64
N GLY A 148 -5.18 24.47 10.28
CA GLY A 148 -5.10 23.23 11.05
C GLY A 148 -4.63 22.04 10.21
N LEU A 149 -5.14 21.89 8.97
CA LEU A 149 -4.69 20.81 8.07
C LEU A 149 -3.22 20.95 7.64
N ASN A 150 -2.74 22.17 7.43
CA ASN A 150 -1.37 22.41 6.97
C ASN A 150 -0.34 22.36 8.10
N GLU A 151 -0.73 22.75 9.32
CA GLU A 151 0.15 22.78 10.49
C GLU A 151 0.12 21.48 11.30
N ASP A 152 -0.82 20.57 11.05
CA ASP A 152 -0.87 19.27 11.73
C ASP A 152 0.37 18.44 11.38
N GLU A 153 1.24 18.21 12.38
CA GLU A 153 2.47 17.41 12.25
C GLU A 153 2.18 15.97 11.78
N ARG A 154 0.95 15.48 11.93
CA ARG A 154 0.52 14.17 11.44
C ARG A 154 0.30 14.13 9.93
N LYS A 155 0.33 15.31 9.26
CA LYS A 155 0.25 15.49 7.81
C LYS A 155 -1.00 14.88 7.19
N PRO A 156 -2.22 15.34 7.51
CA PRO A 156 -3.46 14.79 6.98
C PRO A 156 -3.59 14.89 5.46
N MET A 157 -2.91 15.84 4.82
CA MET A 157 -2.90 16.01 3.36
C MET A 157 -1.94 15.04 2.64
N LEU A 158 -1.09 14.30 3.38
CA LEU A 158 -0.14 13.37 2.78
C LEU A 158 -0.83 12.08 2.35
N ASN A 159 -0.84 11.82 1.05
CA ASN A 159 -1.31 10.54 0.53
C ASN A 159 -0.22 9.46 0.68
N ARG A 160 -0.29 8.69 1.78
CA ARG A 160 0.71 7.69 2.16
C ARG A 160 0.73 6.48 1.23
N PHE A 161 -0.38 6.02 0.70
CA PHE A 161 -0.37 4.89 -0.23
C PHE A 161 0.30 5.22 -1.58
N ARG A 162 0.51 6.51 -1.88
CA ARG A 162 1.31 6.92 -3.04
C ARG A 162 2.82 7.03 -2.75
N GLN A 163 3.21 7.01 -1.48
CA GLN A 163 4.60 7.11 -1.07
C GLN A 163 5.28 5.73 -0.99
N ARG A 164 6.55 5.73 -0.67
CA ARG A 164 7.34 4.53 -0.38
C ARG A 164 8.03 4.65 0.97
N PHE A 165 8.14 3.54 1.68
CA PHE A 165 8.63 3.49 3.06
C PHE A 165 9.54 2.30 3.26
N ALA A 166 10.43 2.35 4.26
CA ALA A 166 11.23 1.20 4.66
C ALA A 166 10.30 0.09 5.20
N PRO A 167 10.33 -1.12 4.61
CA PRO A 167 9.39 -2.18 4.96
C PRO A 167 9.78 -2.95 6.22
N GLY A 168 11.05 -2.90 6.62
CA GLY A 168 11.58 -3.75 7.67
C GLY A 168 11.29 -5.22 7.40
N SER A 169 11.06 -5.99 8.45
CA SER A 169 10.87 -7.44 8.34
C SER A 169 9.69 -7.91 7.51
N SER A 170 8.76 -7.03 7.09
CA SER A 170 7.73 -7.42 6.11
C SER A 170 8.32 -7.69 4.71
N PHE A 171 9.57 -7.34 4.50
CA PHE A 171 10.32 -7.62 3.28
C PHE A 171 10.96 -9.01 3.24
N LYS A 172 11.14 -9.68 4.37
CA LYS A 172 11.81 -10.98 4.46
C LYS A 172 11.23 -12.07 3.55
N PRO A 173 9.90 -12.17 3.33
CA PRO A 173 9.34 -13.08 2.34
C PRO A 173 9.91 -12.88 0.94
N ILE A 174 10.16 -11.63 0.54
CA ILE A 174 10.77 -11.30 -0.75
C ILE A 174 12.20 -11.80 -0.82
N THR A 175 13.01 -11.58 0.22
CA THR A 175 14.38 -12.10 0.30
C THR A 175 14.42 -13.63 0.24
N GLY A 176 13.51 -14.30 0.95
CA GLY A 176 13.39 -15.76 0.91
C GLY A 176 13.04 -16.28 -0.48
N VAL A 177 12.09 -15.64 -1.15
CA VAL A 177 11.71 -15.95 -2.54
C VAL A 177 12.92 -15.82 -3.47
N ILE A 178 13.67 -14.73 -3.38
CA ILE A 178 14.86 -14.51 -4.23
C ILE A 178 15.89 -15.61 -3.98
N GLY A 179 16.21 -15.93 -2.74
CA GLY A 179 17.22 -16.92 -2.39
C GLY A 179 16.84 -18.35 -2.76
N LEU A 180 15.59 -18.74 -2.55
CA LEU A 180 15.06 -20.05 -2.96
C LEU A 180 15.01 -20.18 -4.49
N THR A 181 14.54 -19.15 -5.19
CA THR A 181 14.45 -19.12 -6.65
C THR A 181 15.83 -19.17 -7.31
N ALA A 182 16.82 -18.51 -6.73
CA ALA A 182 18.22 -18.59 -7.18
C ALA A 182 18.89 -19.94 -6.84
N GLY A 183 18.24 -20.80 -6.05
CA GLY A 183 18.79 -22.09 -5.62
C GLY A 183 19.96 -21.99 -4.64
N VAL A 184 20.20 -20.80 -4.07
CA VAL A 184 21.28 -20.57 -3.09
C VAL A 184 20.84 -20.74 -1.64
N LEU A 185 19.52 -20.71 -1.39
CA LEU A 185 18.91 -21.07 -0.11
C LEU A 185 18.13 -22.38 -0.25
N THR A 186 18.01 -23.07 0.86
CA THR A 186 17.10 -24.21 1.04
C THR A 186 16.24 -23.97 2.27
N PRO A 187 15.08 -24.66 2.42
CA PRO A 187 14.25 -24.55 3.62
C PRO A 187 15.00 -24.87 4.92
N ASP A 188 15.97 -25.78 4.85
CA ASP A 188 16.80 -26.23 6.00
C ASP A 188 18.11 -25.46 6.14
N GLU A 189 18.33 -24.39 5.38
CA GLU A 189 19.55 -23.57 5.49
C GLU A 189 19.73 -23.06 6.92
N ASN A 190 20.89 -23.37 7.53
CA ASN A 190 21.20 -22.99 8.90
C ASN A 190 22.50 -22.17 9.03
N PHE A 191 23.20 -21.92 7.90
CA PHE A 191 24.50 -21.22 7.86
C PHE A 191 25.57 -21.85 8.76
N GLY A 192 25.49 -23.17 9.04
CA GLY A 192 26.41 -23.89 9.92
C GLY A 192 26.14 -23.67 11.43
N GLU A 193 24.92 -23.26 11.78
CA GLU A 193 24.53 -22.94 13.17
C GLU A 193 23.38 -23.83 13.65
N ASP A 194 23.47 -24.34 14.88
CA ASP A 194 22.41 -25.09 15.53
C ASP A 194 21.41 -24.18 16.27
N ALA A 195 21.87 -23.03 16.72
CA ALA A 195 21.07 -22.05 17.47
C ALA A 195 21.39 -20.62 17.03
N ALA A 196 20.35 -19.77 16.94
CA ALA A 196 20.49 -18.37 16.59
C ALA A 196 21.05 -17.54 17.75
N GLY A 197 22.10 -16.76 17.48
CA GLY A 197 22.60 -15.73 18.38
C GLY A 197 21.80 -14.44 18.29
N LEU A 198 22.08 -13.49 19.20
CA LEU A 198 21.38 -12.19 19.26
C LEU A 198 22.13 -11.06 18.54
N SER A 199 23.39 -11.25 18.21
CA SER A 199 24.24 -10.28 17.54
C SER A 199 25.24 -10.99 16.63
N TRP A 200 25.44 -10.44 15.45
CA TRP A 200 26.35 -11.00 14.46
C TRP A 200 27.04 -9.90 13.67
N GLN A 201 28.30 -10.15 13.34
CA GLN A 201 29.13 -9.35 12.46
C GLN A 201 29.86 -10.31 11.52
N LYS A 202 29.92 -9.99 10.22
CA LYS A 202 30.59 -10.86 9.25
C LYS A 202 32.09 -11.01 9.55
N ASP A 203 32.75 -9.89 9.71
CA ASP A 203 34.19 -9.81 10.03
C ASP A 203 34.58 -8.40 10.52
N ALA A 204 35.83 -8.23 10.86
CA ALA A 204 36.37 -6.95 11.34
C ALA A 204 36.29 -5.80 10.33
N GLY A 205 36.13 -6.09 9.04
CA GLY A 205 35.94 -5.07 7.99
C GLY A 205 34.65 -4.25 8.15
N TRP A 206 33.69 -4.78 8.91
CA TRP A 206 32.45 -4.06 9.23
C TRP A 206 32.62 -3.04 10.39
N GLY A 207 33.83 -2.96 10.99
CA GLY A 207 34.11 -2.04 12.11
C GLY A 207 33.22 -2.33 13.31
N GLY A 208 32.49 -1.33 13.80
CA GLY A 208 31.55 -1.48 14.93
C GLY A 208 30.11 -1.87 14.49
N TYR A 209 29.86 -2.21 13.22
CA TYR A 209 28.55 -2.55 12.77
C TYR A 209 28.18 -4.00 13.06
N HIS A 210 27.03 -4.22 13.69
CA HIS A 210 26.48 -5.53 14.00
C HIS A 210 25.02 -5.59 13.58
N VAL A 211 24.62 -6.72 13.01
CA VAL A 211 23.19 -7.07 12.83
C VAL A 211 22.72 -7.72 14.12
N THR A 212 21.57 -7.27 14.62
CA THR A 212 20.96 -7.79 15.85
C THR A 212 19.59 -8.36 15.59
N THR A 213 19.19 -9.35 16.40
CA THR A 213 17.86 -9.91 16.47
C THR A 213 17.35 -9.92 17.90
N LEU A 214 16.03 -10.04 18.09
CA LEU A 214 15.42 -9.93 19.42
C LEU A 214 15.44 -11.25 20.20
N HIS A 215 15.39 -12.39 19.50
CA HIS A 215 15.19 -13.70 20.10
C HIS A 215 16.18 -14.73 19.53
N GLY A 216 16.82 -15.51 20.42
CA GLY A 216 17.48 -16.74 20.04
C GLY A 216 16.47 -17.87 19.89
N TYR A 217 16.75 -18.85 19.05
CA TYR A 217 15.90 -20.00 18.80
C TYR A 217 16.71 -21.20 18.28
N SER A 218 16.13 -22.38 18.29
CA SER A 218 16.72 -23.62 17.76
C SER A 218 15.59 -24.52 17.25
N PRO A 219 15.75 -25.26 16.14
CA PRO A 219 16.89 -25.21 15.21
C PRO A 219 16.87 -23.96 14.34
N VAL A 220 18.03 -23.57 13.82
CA VAL A 220 18.13 -22.54 12.79
C VAL A 220 17.69 -23.12 11.47
N ASN A 221 16.68 -22.52 10.86
CA ASN A 221 16.19 -22.81 9.50
C ASN A 221 15.32 -21.66 9.01
N LEU A 222 14.95 -21.69 7.72
CA LEU A 222 14.17 -20.63 7.09
C LEU A 222 12.83 -20.38 7.81
N LYS A 223 12.09 -21.45 8.14
CA LYS A 223 10.78 -21.33 8.81
C LYS A 223 10.88 -20.65 10.18
N ASN A 224 11.82 -21.08 11.01
CA ASN A 224 12.01 -20.48 12.32
C ASN A 224 12.53 -19.04 12.21
N ALA A 225 13.38 -18.72 11.21
CA ALA A 225 13.80 -17.36 10.95
C ALA A 225 12.62 -16.43 10.62
N TYR A 226 11.56 -16.90 9.97
CA TYR A 226 10.33 -16.13 9.79
C TYR A 226 9.53 -15.98 11.08
N ILE A 227 9.34 -17.07 11.86
CA ILE A 227 8.58 -17.08 13.11
C ILE A 227 9.14 -16.05 14.08
N TYR A 228 10.47 -16.11 14.32
CA TYR A 228 11.17 -15.21 15.23
C TYR A 228 11.60 -13.88 14.58
N SER A 229 11.33 -13.72 13.28
CA SER A 229 11.70 -12.52 12.52
C SER A 229 13.19 -12.17 12.60
N ASP A 230 14.06 -13.15 12.42
CA ASP A 230 15.50 -13.05 12.61
C ASP A 230 16.17 -12.20 11.52
N ASN A 231 16.77 -11.05 11.91
CA ASN A 231 17.50 -10.18 10.99
C ASN A 231 18.86 -10.80 10.59
N ILE A 232 19.51 -11.54 11.51
CA ILE A 232 20.83 -12.12 11.26
C ILE A 232 20.72 -13.19 10.17
N TYR A 233 19.70 -14.04 10.25
CA TYR A 233 19.43 -15.04 9.21
C TYR A 233 19.29 -14.40 7.84
N PHE A 234 18.44 -13.37 7.72
CA PHE A 234 18.17 -12.73 6.44
C PHE A 234 19.31 -11.84 5.94
N ALA A 235 20.14 -11.29 6.82
CA ALA A 235 21.41 -10.62 6.45
C ALA A 235 22.38 -11.62 5.81
N LYS A 236 22.58 -12.79 6.45
CA LYS A 236 23.40 -13.89 5.91
C LYS A 236 22.82 -14.41 4.58
N ALA A 237 21.50 -14.52 4.48
CA ALA A 237 20.82 -14.92 3.25
C ALA A 237 21.12 -13.96 2.10
N ALA A 238 20.96 -12.64 2.31
CA ALA A 238 21.27 -11.65 1.29
C ALA A 238 22.75 -11.69 0.85
N LEU A 239 23.67 -11.83 1.79
CA LEU A 239 25.11 -11.96 1.48
C LEU A 239 25.41 -13.25 0.70
N LYS A 240 24.72 -14.36 1.00
CA LYS A 240 24.85 -15.63 0.27
C LYS A 240 24.26 -15.55 -1.14
N ILE A 241 23.15 -14.84 -1.32
CA ILE A 241 22.57 -14.54 -2.64
C ILE A 241 23.56 -13.69 -3.46
N GLY A 242 24.18 -12.70 -2.84
CA GLY A 242 25.10 -11.78 -3.49
C GLY A 242 24.40 -10.62 -4.20
N TYR A 243 25.19 -9.62 -4.59
CA TYR A 243 24.68 -8.37 -5.15
C TYR A 243 23.86 -8.56 -6.42
N ASP A 244 24.43 -9.29 -7.38
CA ASP A 244 23.86 -9.34 -8.74
C ASP A 244 22.55 -10.14 -8.76
N ASP A 245 22.51 -11.30 -8.09
CA ASP A 245 21.30 -12.13 -8.02
C ASP A 245 20.22 -11.47 -7.15
N PHE A 246 20.61 -10.76 -6.07
CA PHE A 246 19.65 -10.06 -5.22
C PHE A 246 19.00 -8.89 -5.98
N MET A 247 19.78 -8.05 -6.66
CA MET A 247 19.24 -6.95 -7.47
C MET A 247 18.44 -7.46 -8.66
N ALA A 248 18.93 -8.46 -9.41
CA ALA A 248 18.18 -9.06 -10.52
C ALA A 248 16.85 -9.68 -10.06
N GLY A 249 16.84 -10.27 -8.85
CA GLY A 249 15.61 -10.75 -8.23
C GLY A 249 14.62 -9.63 -7.93
N LEU A 250 15.09 -8.49 -7.40
CA LEU A 250 14.26 -7.32 -7.14
C LEU A 250 13.75 -6.65 -8.41
N ASP A 251 14.61 -6.52 -9.44
CA ASP A 251 14.21 -5.97 -10.73
C ASP A 251 13.11 -6.83 -11.39
N ARG A 252 13.23 -8.16 -11.31
CA ARG A 252 12.18 -9.09 -11.76
C ARG A 252 10.88 -8.93 -10.98
N LEU A 253 10.96 -8.56 -9.71
CA LEU A 253 9.80 -8.28 -8.86
C LEU A 253 9.27 -6.83 -8.99
N GLY A 254 9.72 -6.07 -10.00
CA GLY A 254 9.19 -4.75 -10.34
C GLY A 254 9.75 -3.59 -9.52
N PHE A 255 10.87 -3.77 -8.81
CA PHE A 255 11.56 -2.65 -8.17
C PHE A 255 12.17 -1.73 -9.22
N ASN A 256 12.27 -0.43 -8.92
CA ASN A 256 12.70 0.63 -9.82
C ASN A 256 11.86 0.73 -11.11
N GLN A 257 10.62 0.24 -11.06
CA GLN A 257 9.69 0.23 -12.18
C GLN A 257 8.34 0.79 -11.77
N LYS A 258 7.61 1.32 -12.75
CA LYS A 258 6.23 1.77 -12.57
C LYS A 258 5.33 0.59 -12.23
N LEU A 259 4.56 0.73 -11.15
CA LEU A 259 3.47 -0.21 -10.85
C LEU A 259 2.35 -0.07 -11.90
N PRO A 260 1.86 -1.15 -12.52
CA PRO A 260 0.74 -1.09 -13.46
C PRO A 260 -0.60 -0.94 -12.70
N PHE A 261 -0.82 0.25 -12.19
CA PHE A 261 -1.98 0.61 -11.38
C PHE A 261 -2.57 1.95 -11.87
N GLU A 262 -3.87 2.17 -11.69
CA GLU A 262 -4.54 3.38 -12.19
C GLU A 262 -3.95 4.65 -11.56
N ILE A 263 -3.69 4.61 -10.25
CA ILE A 263 -3.09 5.74 -9.54
C ILE A 263 -1.57 5.67 -9.68
N SER A 264 -0.96 6.77 -10.13
CA SER A 264 0.51 6.88 -10.14
C SER A 264 1.03 6.93 -8.71
N VAL A 265 1.91 5.99 -8.38
CA VAL A 265 2.54 5.83 -7.05
C VAL A 265 4.06 5.90 -7.17
N ALA A 266 4.74 6.15 -6.06
CA ALA A 266 6.21 6.11 -6.01
C ALA A 266 6.70 4.68 -6.30
N GLU A 267 7.68 4.57 -7.18
CA GLU A 267 8.34 3.31 -7.50
C GLU A 267 9.08 2.78 -6.27
N SER A 268 8.92 1.49 -5.97
CA SER A 268 9.74 0.84 -4.95
C SER A 268 11.19 0.81 -5.39
N GLN A 269 12.13 0.97 -4.46
CA GLN A 269 13.57 0.96 -4.75
C GLN A 269 14.33 0.07 -3.78
N TYR A 270 15.51 -0.35 -4.16
CA TYR A 270 16.46 -1.06 -3.29
C TYR A 270 17.73 -0.26 -2.97
N SER A 271 17.96 0.84 -3.66
CA SER A 271 19.09 1.74 -3.42
C SER A 271 18.74 3.17 -3.79
N ASN A 272 19.45 4.15 -3.18
CA ASN A 272 19.43 5.55 -3.61
C ASN A 272 20.33 5.80 -4.82
N ALA A 273 21.22 4.85 -5.14
CA ALA A 273 22.05 4.78 -6.34
C ALA A 273 21.50 3.70 -7.28
N ASP A 274 22.13 3.54 -8.44
CA ASP A 274 21.73 2.54 -9.46
C ASP A 274 21.91 1.09 -8.98
N ARG A 275 22.68 0.89 -7.90
CA ARG A 275 23.01 -0.44 -7.34
C ARG A 275 23.21 -0.41 -5.85
N ILE A 276 23.19 -1.58 -5.23
CA ILE A 276 23.67 -1.81 -3.86
C ILE A 276 25.20 -1.79 -3.89
N GLU A 277 25.83 -0.94 -3.05
CA GLU A 277 27.25 -0.64 -3.18
C GLU A 277 28.11 -1.33 -2.12
N THR A 278 27.57 -1.61 -0.93
CA THR A 278 28.34 -2.16 0.19
C THR A 278 27.73 -3.43 0.76
N GLU A 279 28.58 -4.28 1.35
CA GLU A 279 28.10 -5.52 2.00
C GLU A 279 27.14 -5.24 3.16
N ILE A 280 27.36 -4.18 3.93
CA ILE A 280 26.45 -3.78 5.01
C ILE A 280 25.10 -3.39 4.42
N GLN A 281 25.09 -2.62 3.33
CA GLN A 281 23.85 -2.26 2.65
C GLN A 281 23.11 -3.50 2.13
N LEU A 282 23.84 -4.46 1.53
CA LEU A 282 23.25 -5.73 1.06
C LEU A 282 22.67 -6.54 2.22
N ALA A 283 23.40 -6.67 3.31
CA ALA A 283 22.96 -7.37 4.52
C ALA A 283 21.68 -6.73 5.09
N ASP A 284 21.66 -5.40 5.22
CA ASP A 284 20.51 -4.64 5.70
C ASP A 284 19.30 -4.76 4.76
N SER A 285 19.55 -4.79 3.45
CA SER A 285 18.51 -4.99 2.44
C SER A 285 17.81 -6.34 2.59
N GLY A 286 18.52 -7.37 3.08
CA GLY A 286 17.98 -8.71 3.30
C GLY A 286 16.81 -8.76 4.29
N TYR A 287 16.72 -7.81 5.22
CA TYR A 287 15.60 -7.70 6.17
C TYR A 287 14.82 -6.39 6.04
N GLY A 288 14.91 -5.73 4.87
CA GLY A 288 14.09 -4.58 4.51
C GLY A 288 14.50 -3.27 5.18
N GLN A 289 15.77 -3.13 5.47
CA GLN A 289 16.43 -1.91 5.97
C GLN A 289 17.39 -1.35 4.90
N GLY A 290 18.38 -0.59 5.32
CA GLY A 290 19.33 0.05 4.41
C GLY A 290 18.63 1.11 3.56
N GLN A 291 18.60 0.90 2.24
CA GLN A 291 17.98 1.83 1.29
C GLN A 291 16.76 1.24 0.56
N VAL A 292 16.28 0.08 1.03
CA VAL A 292 15.05 -0.54 0.51
C VAL A 292 13.85 0.29 0.95
N LEU A 293 13.10 0.80 -0.03
CA LEU A 293 11.83 1.48 0.18
C LEU A 293 10.77 0.84 -0.69
N VAL A 294 9.62 0.50 -0.12
CA VAL A 294 8.51 -0.10 -0.86
C VAL A 294 7.26 0.77 -0.82
N ASN A 295 6.56 0.81 -1.94
CA ASN A 295 5.21 1.34 -1.97
C ASN A 295 4.25 0.30 -1.38
N PRO A 296 3.29 0.70 -0.50
CA PRO A 296 2.36 -0.25 0.14
C PRO A 296 1.52 -1.07 -0.83
N ILE A 297 1.10 -0.49 -1.98
CA ILE A 297 0.32 -1.21 -3.01
C ILE A 297 1.21 -2.23 -3.73
N HIS A 298 2.47 -1.86 -4.01
CA HIS A 298 3.44 -2.79 -4.59
C HIS A 298 3.68 -3.98 -3.66
N LEU A 299 3.89 -3.72 -2.36
CA LEU A 299 4.08 -4.80 -1.38
C LEU A 299 2.85 -5.71 -1.31
N ALA A 300 1.63 -5.16 -1.31
CA ALA A 300 0.40 -5.93 -1.36
C ALA A 300 0.32 -6.78 -2.64
N SER A 301 0.62 -6.19 -3.80
CA SER A 301 0.67 -6.93 -5.07
C SER A 301 1.68 -8.09 -5.02
N LEU A 302 2.90 -7.87 -4.50
CA LEU A 302 3.90 -8.93 -4.34
C LEU A 302 3.42 -10.08 -3.44
N TYR A 303 2.69 -9.77 -2.37
CA TYR A 303 2.17 -10.82 -1.49
C TYR A 303 1.12 -11.72 -2.17
N THR A 304 0.53 -11.29 -3.28
CA THR A 304 -0.37 -12.16 -4.05
C THR A 304 0.33 -13.36 -4.68
N MET A 305 1.67 -13.34 -4.83
CA MET A 305 2.40 -14.48 -5.41
C MET A 305 2.25 -15.75 -4.60
N PHE A 306 2.10 -15.63 -3.26
CA PHE A 306 2.04 -16.80 -2.39
C PHE A 306 0.78 -17.65 -2.62
N PRO A 307 -0.45 -17.11 -2.56
CA PRO A 307 -1.66 -17.89 -2.85
C PRO A 307 -1.87 -18.17 -4.34
N ASN A 308 -1.08 -17.56 -5.25
CA ASN A 308 -1.23 -17.72 -6.70
C ASN A 308 -0.04 -18.46 -7.37
N GLN A 309 0.58 -19.41 -6.65
CA GLN A 309 1.57 -20.32 -7.22
C GLN A 309 2.80 -19.62 -7.84
N GLY A 310 3.22 -18.53 -7.24
CA GLY A 310 4.37 -17.75 -7.66
C GLY A 310 4.06 -16.65 -8.68
N LYS A 311 2.79 -16.36 -8.96
CA LYS A 311 2.37 -15.30 -9.88
C LYS A 311 1.92 -14.06 -9.13
N VAL A 312 2.44 -12.90 -9.50
CA VAL A 312 2.02 -11.61 -8.93
C VAL A 312 0.85 -11.05 -9.73
N LEU A 313 -0.23 -10.73 -9.05
CA LEU A 313 -1.40 -10.14 -9.67
C LEU A 313 -1.22 -8.63 -9.87
N LYS A 314 -1.76 -8.13 -10.99
CA LYS A 314 -1.89 -6.71 -11.25
C LYS A 314 -3.01 -6.14 -10.36
N PRO A 315 -2.72 -5.13 -9.52
CA PRO A 315 -3.75 -4.46 -8.75
C PRO A 315 -4.61 -3.57 -9.66
N TYR A 316 -5.90 -3.43 -9.33
CA TYR A 316 -6.79 -2.54 -10.07
C TYR A 316 -7.95 -2.03 -9.20
N LEU A 317 -8.55 -0.90 -9.61
CA LEU A 317 -9.64 -0.23 -8.89
C LEU A 317 -10.93 -0.12 -9.68
N VAL A 318 -10.88 -0.15 -11.02
CA VAL A 318 -12.09 -0.04 -11.83
C VAL A 318 -12.81 -1.37 -11.84
N TYR A 319 -14.07 -1.36 -11.37
CA TYR A 319 -14.91 -2.55 -11.29
C TYR A 319 -15.11 -3.21 -12.66
N LYS A 320 -15.13 -4.54 -12.66
CA LYS A 320 -15.43 -5.37 -13.83
C LYS A 320 -16.53 -6.37 -13.45
N ASP A 321 -17.56 -6.50 -14.28
CA ASP A 321 -18.68 -7.43 -14.03
C ASP A 321 -18.23 -8.90 -13.82
N THR A 322 -17.13 -9.26 -14.46
CA THR A 322 -16.49 -10.57 -14.28
C THR A 322 -15.01 -10.33 -13.97
N PRO A 323 -14.62 -10.37 -12.70
CA PRO A 323 -13.23 -10.19 -12.32
C PRO A 323 -12.41 -11.37 -12.82
N VAL A 324 -11.53 -11.11 -13.79
CA VAL A 324 -10.52 -12.07 -14.26
C VAL A 324 -9.18 -11.58 -13.75
N PRO A 325 -8.45 -12.37 -12.95
CA PRO A 325 -7.14 -11.98 -12.47
C PRO A 325 -6.21 -11.64 -13.64
N GLU A 326 -5.67 -10.43 -13.63
CA GLU A 326 -4.61 -10.05 -14.55
C GLU A 326 -3.26 -10.31 -13.86
N ILE A 327 -2.40 -11.08 -14.52
CA ILE A 327 -1.07 -11.36 -13.99
C ILE A 327 -0.13 -10.24 -14.41
N TRP A 328 0.54 -9.65 -13.43
CA TRP A 328 1.59 -8.67 -13.69
C TRP A 328 2.95 -9.33 -13.89
N ILE A 329 3.30 -10.28 -13.00
CA ILE A 329 4.57 -11.01 -13.11
C ILE A 329 4.24 -12.51 -13.11
N GLU A 330 4.49 -13.18 -14.23
CA GLU A 330 4.15 -14.59 -14.43
C GLU A 330 5.05 -15.51 -13.61
N ASP A 331 6.35 -15.26 -13.60
CA ASP A 331 7.38 -16.11 -12.99
C ASP A 331 8.13 -15.38 -11.87
N ALA A 332 7.39 -14.88 -10.85
CA ALA A 332 8.03 -14.26 -9.69
C ALA A 332 8.84 -15.30 -8.89
N CYS A 333 8.27 -16.51 -8.75
CA CYS A 333 8.95 -17.69 -8.23
C CYS A 333 8.22 -18.97 -8.68
N THR A 334 8.81 -20.13 -8.35
CA THR A 334 8.12 -21.42 -8.55
C THR A 334 7.00 -21.61 -7.54
N GLN A 335 6.02 -22.47 -7.87
CA GLN A 335 4.96 -22.86 -6.94
C GLN A 335 5.54 -23.41 -5.63
N GLU A 336 6.55 -24.29 -5.69
CA GLU A 336 7.22 -24.86 -4.51
C GLU A 336 7.84 -23.77 -3.60
N THR A 337 8.47 -22.76 -4.21
CA THR A 337 9.00 -21.60 -3.47
C THR A 337 7.88 -20.80 -2.80
N ALA A 338 6.79 -20.52 -3.51
CA ALA A 338 5.65 -19.79 -2.97
C ALA A 338 5.03 -20.53 -1.78
N GLU A 339 4.78 -21.84 -1.92
CA GLU A 339 4.23 -22.71 -0.86
C GLU A 339 5.15 -22.78 0.36
N THR A 340 6.47 -22.92 0.14
CA THR A 340 7.47 -22.94 1.23
C THR A 340 7.45 -21.66 2.07
N VAL A 341 7.40 -20.51 1.41
CA VAL A 341 7.36 -19.22 2.11
C VAL A 341 5.98 -18.98 2.75
N GLU A 342 4.90 -19.36 2.07
CA GLU A 342 3.55 -19.27 2.61
C GLU A 342 3.39 -20.09 3.90
N ASP A 343 3.88 -21.34 3.93
CA ASP A 343 3.84 -22.20 5.11
C ASP A 343 4.62 -21.61 6.28
N ALA A 344 5.74 -20.96 5.99
CA ALA A 344 6.47 -20.21 7.01
C ALA A 344 5.69 -18.98 7.51
N MET A 345 4.99 -18.25 6.63
CA MET A 345 4.14 -17.13 7.01
C MET A 345 2.88 -17.56 7.77
N LYS A 346 2.29 -18.72 7.46
CA LYS A 346 1.24 -19.34 8.28
C LYS A 346 1.76 -19.62 9.70
N ALA A 347 3.01 -20.09 9.82
CA ALA A 347 3.62 -20.33 11.12
C ALA A 347 3.94 -19.05 11.92
N VAL A 348 4.19 -17.92 11.27
CA VAL A 348 4.30 -16.60 11.92
C VAL A 348 3.01 -16.24 12.66
N ILE A 349 1.85 -16.68 12.18
CA ILE A 349 0.55 -16.43 12.80
C ILE A 349 0.19 -17.55 13.80
N SER A 350 0.36 -18.82 13.42
CA SER A 350 -0.12 -19.95 14.22
C SER A 350 0.77 -20.33 15.40
N SER A 351 2.09 -20.06 15.32
CA SER A 351 3.02 -20.36 16.42
C SER A 351 2.85 -19.38 17.58
N GLU A 352 2.89 -19.85 18.81
CA GLU A 352 2.89 -19.04 20.03
C GLU A 352 4.09 -18.06 20.10
N HIS A 353 5.18 -18.40 19.43
CA HIS A 353 6.37 -17.56 19.30
C HIS A 353 6.34 -16.63 18.10
N GLY A 354 5.32 -16.74 17.25
CA GLY A 354 5.21 -15.96 16.03
C GLY A 354 4.90 -14.50 16.30
N THR A 355 5.62 -13.61 15.62
CA THR A 355 5.44 -12.16 15.80
C THR A 355 4.04 -11.67 15.38
N GLY A 356 3.30 -12.44 14.59
CA GLY A 356 1.92 -12.19 14.17
C GLY A 356 0.87 -12.96 14.98
N HIS A 357 1.25 -13.72 16.00
CA HIS A 357 0.36 -14.63 16.72
C HIS A 357 -0.90 -13.96 17.31
N ALA A 358 -0.82 -12.70 17.71
CA ALA A 358 -1.97 -11.95 18.22
C ALA A 358 -3.12 -11.78 17.20
N ALA A 359 -2.87 -12.06 15.90
CA ALA A 359 -3.90 -12.07 14.86
C ALA A 359 -4.44 -13.48 14.57
N MET A 360 -3.97 -14.53 15.26
CA MET A 360 -4.41 -15.90 15.04
C MET A 360 -5.93 -16.03 15.20
N ARG A 361 -6.53 -16.80 14.31
CA ARG A 361 -7.94 -17.21 14.35
C ARG A 361 -8.03 -18.73 14.28
N SER A 362 -9.05 -19.30 14.90
CA SER A 362 -9.29 -20.75 14.87
C SER A 362 -10.21 -21.20 13.74
N ASP A 363 -10.88 -20.26 13.08
CA ASP A 363 -11.92 -20.48 12.06
C ASP A 363 -11.43 -20.24 10.64
N ILE A 364 -10.33 -19.52 10.46
CA ILE A 364 -9.69 -19.27 9.15
C ILE A 364 -8.18 -19.36 9.25
N THR A 365 -7.55 -19.75 8.16
CA THR A 365 -6.09 -19.76 8.05
C THR A 365 -5.59 -18.40 7.56
N LEU A 366 -4.71 -17.78 8.35
CA LEU A 366 -4.01 -16.56 7.98
C LEU A 366 -2.53 -16.84 7.72
N ALA A 367 -2.00 -16.20 6.69
CA ALA A 367 -0.57 -16.13 6.44
C ALA A 367 -0.12 -14.67 6.47
N GLY A 368 1.04 -14.38 7.03
CA GLY A 368 1.47 -12.99 7.11
C GLY A 368 2.85 -12.78 7.72
N LYS A 369 3.31 -11.53 7.67
CA LYS A 369 4.59 -11.12 8.23
C LYS A 369 4.49 -9.73 8.84
N THR A 370 4.99 -9.60 10.06
CA THR A 370 5.19 -8.32 10.74
C THR A 370 6.46 -7.65 10.24
N GLY A 371 6.49 -6.33 10.31
CA GLY A 371 7.68 -5.53 10.02
C GLY A 371 7.87 -4.42 11.06
N THR A 372 9.11 -4.16 11.41
CA THR A 372 9.51 -2.96 12.13
C THR A 372 10.72 -2.37 11.39
N ALA A 373 10.62 -1.12 10.98
CA ALA A 373 11.70 -0.41 10.33
C ALA A 373 12.09 0.81 11.17
N GLU A 374 13.38 0.91 11.53
CA GLU A 374 13.92 2.09 12.18
C GLU A 374 14.10 3.22 11.17
N ILE A 375 13.64 4.40 11.53
CA ILE A 375 13.83 5.64 10.77
C ILE A 375 14.71 6.56 11.59
N LYS A 376 15.96 6.72 11.15
CA LYS A 376 16.98 7.53 11.82
C LYS A 376 17.60 8.50 10.82
N ALA A 377 17.90 9.71 11.27
CA ALA A 377 18.62 10.71 10.46
C ALA A 377 20.11 10.33 10.26
N SER A 378 20.71 9.64 11.25
CA SER A 378 22.07 9.09 11.21
C SER A 378 22.19 7.85 12.10
N LYS A 379 23.32 7.16 12.04
CA LYS A 379 23.59 6.00 12.91
C LYS A 379 23.63 6.35 14.40
N GLU A 380 24.02 7.56 14.73
CA GLU A 380 24.13 8.11 16.09
C GLU A 380 22.79 8.66 16.60
N ASP A 381 21.79 8.76 15.74
CA ASP A 381 20.48 9.29 16.10
C ASP A 381 19.73 8.31 17.02
N THR A 382 19.55 8.72 18.27
CA THR A 382 18.78 7.99 19.28
C THR A 382 17.32 8.44 19.36
N SER A 383 16.98 9.55 18.68
CA SER A 383 15.64 10.13 18.63
C SER A 383 14.77 9.55 17.52
N GLY A 384 15.36 8.71 16.65
CA GLY A 384 14.68 8.07 15.54
C GLY A 384 13.41 7.33 15.96
N THR A 385 12.46 7.29 15.05
CA THR A 385 11.17 6.61 15.22
C THR A 385 11.16 5.25 14.51
N GLU A 386 10.06 4.54 14.61
CA GLU A 386 9.86 3.25 13.96
C GLU A 386 8.57 3.25 13.15
N LEU A 387 8.63 2.60 11.99
CA LEU A 387 7.45 2.20 11.22
C LEU A 387 7.08 0.78 11.63
N GLY A 388 5.84 0.56 12.01
CA GLY A 388 5.28 -0.77 12.23
C GLY A 388 4.52 -1.23 10.98
N TRP A 389 4.72 -2.48 10.59
CA TRP A 389 4.04 -3.09 9.45
C TRP A 389 3.39 -4.41 9.82
N PHE A 390 2.29 -4.70 9.15
CA PHE A 390 1.72 -6.03 9.11
C PHE A 390 1.11 -6.30 7.75
N ALA A 391 1.69 -7.26 7.02
CA ALA A 391 1.13 -7.82 5.80
C ALA A 391 0.51 -9.16 6.16
N VAL A 392 -0.79 -9.33 5.91
CA VAL A 392 -1.55 -10.54 6.29
C VAL A 392 -2.64 -10.81 5.26
N TYR A 393 -2.87 -12.08 4.97
CA TYR A 393 -3.95 -12.46 4.07
C TYR A 393 -4.63 -13.76 4.50
N THR A 394 -5.87 -13.96 4.02
CA THR A 394 -6.62 -15.20 4.15
C THR A 394 -6.05 -16.23 3.17
N ALA A 395 -5.49 -17.32 3.70
CA ALA A 395 -4.88 -18.38 2.90
C ALA A 395 -5.89 -19.46 2.44
N ASP A 396 -7.12 -19.42 2.97
CA ASP A 396 -8.20 -20.30 2.57
C ASP A 396 -8.89 -19.72 1.32
N LYS A 397 -8.90 -20.46 0.20
CA LYS A 397 -9.47 -19.98 -1.08
C LYS A 397 -10.99 -19.88 -1.07
N ASP A 398 -11.65 -20.73 -0.29
CA ASP A 398 -13.11 -20.88 -0.28
C ASP A 398 -13.84 -19.91 0.68
N ILE A 399 -13.10 -18.98 1.28
CA ILE A 399 -13.69 -17.99 2.15
C ILE A 399 -14.50 -16.95 1.34
N GLN A 400 -15.67 -16.54 1.87
CA GLN A 400 -16.55 -15.60 1.15
C GLN A 400 -15.93 -14.22 0.92
N LYS A 401 -15.08 -13.77 1.84
CA LYS A 401 -14.42 -12.44 1.80
C LYS A 401 -12.90 -12.61 1.87
N PRO A 402 -12.26 -13.09 0.79
CA PRO A 402 -10.81 -13.17 0.77
C PRO A 402 -10.22 -11.76 0.82
N VAL A 403 -9.26 -11.56 1.71
CA VAL A 403 -8.62 -10.26 1.88
C VAL A 403 -7.14 -10.41 2.18
N LEU A 404 -6.36 -9.57 1.54
CA LEU A 404 -4.97 -9.29 1.85
C LEU A 404 -4.90 -7.85 2.34
N MET A 405 -4.30 -7.62 3.48
CA MET A 405 -4.08 -6.29 4.05
C MET A 405 -2.60 -6.03 4.27
N VAL A 406 -2.12 -4.91 3.79
CA VAL A 406 -0.81 -4.34 4.13
C VAL A 406 -1.05 -3.05 4.88
N SER A 407 -0.82 -3.09 6.18
CA SER A 407 -1.00 -1.93 7.06
C SER A 407 0.36 -1.44 7.57
N MET A 408 0.55 -0.13 7.52
CA MET A 408 1.73 0.57 8.05
C MET A 408 1.29 1.65 9.02
N VAL A 409 1.97 1.78 10.15
CA VAL A 409 1.78 2.84 11.14
C VAL A 409 3.12 3.50 11.43
N GLU A 410 3.16 4.82 11.39
CA GLU A 410 4.32 5.62 11.77
C GLU A 410 4.41 5.76 13.31
N ASP A 411 5.60 6.05 13.81
CA ASP A 411 5.88 6.41 15.22
C ASP A 411 5.48 5.33 16.25
N VAL A 412 5.66 4.05 15.90
CA VAL A 412 5.24 2.94 16.78
C VAL A 412 6.23 2.59 17.89
N LYS A 413 7.42 3.19 17.94
CA LYS A 413 8.51 2.86 18.89
C LYS A 413 8.03 2.78 20.34
N ASN A 414 7.20 3.71 20.77
CA ASN A 414 6.65 3.77 22.13
C ASN A 414 5.20 3.29 22.24
N ALA A 415 4.64 2.77 21.15
CA ALA A 415 3.25 2.31 21.05
C ALA A 415 3.10 0.78 20.96
N GLY A 416 4.21 0.06 21.12
CA GLY A 416 4.25 -1.41 21.05
C GLY A 416 4.71 -1.98 19.72
N GLY A 417 5.41 -1.18 18.90
CA GLY A 417 6.03 -1.61 17.65
C GLY A 417 4.99 -2.16 16.65
N SER A 418 5.41 -3.12 15.84
CA SER A 418 4.51 -3.80 14.90
C SER A 418 3.34 -4.54 15.59
N GLY A 419 3.43 -4.85 16.89
CA GLY A 419 2.35 -5.45 17.66
C GLY A 419 1.08 -4.57 17.72
N LEU A 420 1.22 -3.24 17.65
CA LEU A 420 0.07 -2.32 17.51
C LEU A 420 -0.65 -2.57 16.19
N VAL A 421 0.10 -2.69 15.10
CA VAL A 421 -0.45 -2.90 13.75
C VAL A 421 -1.13 -4.26 13.67
N VAL A 422 -0.53 -5.30 14.26
CA VAL A 422 -1.12 -6.65 14.35
C VAL A 422 -2.49 -6.60 15.04
N ARG A 423 -2.59 -5.94 16.21
CA ARG A 423 -3.86 -5.85 16.95
C ARG A 423 -4.93 -5.10 16.15
N LYS A 424 -4.60 -3.94 15.57
CA LYS A 424 -5.55 -3.16 14.75
C LYS A 424 -6.00 -3.95 13.52
N SER A 425 -5.09 -4.61 12.82
CA SER A 425 -5.44 -5.45 11.65
C SER A 425 -6.28 -6.66 12.05
N ARG A 426 -6.01 -7.29 13.19
CA ARG A 426 -6.87 -8.35 13.77
C ARG A 426 -8.30 -7.85 13.98
N ASP A 427 -8.46 -6.66 14.56
CA ASP A 427 -9.76 -6.09 14.85
C ASP A 427 -10.54 -5.80 13.55
N VAL A 428 -9.86 -5.30 12.50
CA VAL A 428 -10.44 -5.18 11.16
C VAL A 428 -10.86 -6.54 10.61
N LEU A 429 -9.96 -7.53 10.61
CA LEU A 429 -10.24 -8.86 10.08
C LEU A 429 -11.39 -9.54 10.84
N GLY A 430 -11.46 -9.36 12.17
CA GLY A 430 -12.52 -9.90 13.02
C GLY A 430 -13.90 -9.32 12.72
N ALA A 431 -13.96 -8.03 12.40
CA ALA A 431 -15.22 -7.36 12.04
C ALA A 431 -15.61 -7.59 10.58
N TYR A 432 -14.63 -7.63 9.66
CA TYR A 432 -14.89 -7.82 8.23
C TYR A 432 -15.26 -9.26 7.87
N ILE A 433 -14.65 -10.23 8.56
CA ILE A 433 -14.91 -11.67 8.41
C ILE A 433 -15.39 -12.21 9.76
N PRO A 434 -16.68 -12.06 10.09
CA PRO A 434 -17.22 -12.57 11.35
C PRO A 434 -17.08 -14.09 11.47
N SER A 435 -16.82 -14.58 12.69
CA SER A 435 -16.70 -16.03 12.94
C SER A 435 -18.00 -16.76 12.60
N GLY A 436 -17.88 -17.87 11.84
CA GLY A 436 -19.02 -18.71 11.48
C GLY A 436 -19.63 -18.42 10.08
N GLN A 437 -18.93 -17.66 9.27
CA GLN A 437 -19.28 -17.48 7.84
C GLN A 437 -18.34 -18.27 6.94
#